data_7b836acdfd43cd585aa837f96d56e393
#
_entry.id   7b836acdfd43cd585aa837f96d56e393
#
_cell.length_a   1.000
_cell.length_b   1.000
_cell.length_c   1.000
_cell.angle_alpha   90.00
_cell.angle_beta   90.00
_cell.angle_gamma   90.00
#
_symmetry.space_group_name_H-M   'P 1'
#
loop_
_entity.id
_entity.type
_entity.pdbx_description
1 polymer ?
#
loop_
_entity_poly.entity_id
_entity_poly.type
_entity_poly.pdbx_seq_one_letter_code
_entity_poly.pdbx_strand_id
1 'polypeptide(L)'
;LQSGKLDDSVRNVTVEKCLDCPDEWVKKTSPIRNAILGLAEKELIPLLNESEKYRSRNNMLANSCQLSLRHVNNIRLLANIDEEVRELNHENNRFLLSDTNALLHNLVKEGDSSFVFEKIGTTIRNVMIDEFQDTSRMQWDNFRLLLLEGLSQGADSLIVGDVKQSIYRWRNGDWGILNGLKTNIEAFPVKVKTLTTNRRSAANIIHFNNEVFTAACEVLNNIYKEEQKKECKELKEAYNDVCQETYKDPGKGYVKVEFLSDTEDMTYMENTLHHLGEEVELLVAQGVQLKDIAILVRKNRSIPLIADYFDKNTSYKIVSDEAFRLDASLAVCMIMDGLRYLSQPGNRIAKAQLAAAY
;
A
#
# COMPACT_ATOMS: atom_id res chain seq x y z
N LEU A 1 -18.44 8.94 32.49
CA LEU A 1 -19.47 8.00 32.00
C LEU A 1 -20.81 8.66 31.76
N GLN A 2 -21.26 9.63 32.62
CA GLN A 2 -22.50 10.36 32.38
C GLN A 2 -22.47 11.25 31.12
N SER A 3 -21.31 11.65 30.62
CA SER A 3 -21.15 12.48 29.42
C SER A 3 -21.19 11.69 28.11
N GLY A 4 -21.22 10.35 28.13
CA GLY A 4 -21.15 9.49 26.96
C GLY A 4 -19.77 9.46 26.28
N LYS A 5 -18.76 10.15 26.83
CA LYS A 5 -17.40 10.15 26.33
C LYS A 5 -16.67 8.90 26.80
N LEU A 6 -16.04 8.20 25.87
CA LEU A 6 -15.25 6.99 26.11
C LEU A 6 -13.77 7.16 25.74
N ASP A 7 -13.41 8.30 25.16
CA ASP A 7 -12.05 8.64 24.76
C ASP A 7 -11.11 8.92 25.96
N ASP A 8 -9.84 9.12 25.71
CA ASP A 8 -8.85 9.36 26.75
C ASP A 8 -8.99 10.71 27.48
N SER A 9 -9.87 11.62 26.99
CA SER A 9 -10.17 12.87 27.70
C SER A 9 -10.84 12.66 29.05
N VAL A 10 -11.43 11.48 29.29
CA VAL A 10 -12.02 11.10 30.58
C VAL A 10 -10.96 10.69 31.59
N ARG A 11 -9.78 10.28 31.11
CA ARG A 11 -8.65 9.81 31.91
C ARG A 11 -7.77 11.00 32.29
N ASN A 12 -8.09 11.63 33.40
CA ASN A 12 -7.24 12.71 33.95
C ASN A 12 -6.09 12.14 34.81
N VAL A 13 -5.12 12.99 35.14
CA VAL A 13 -3.94 12.63 35.94
C VAL A 13 -4.31 12.00 37.29
N THR A 14 -5.42 12.40 37.89
CA THR A 14 -5.92 11.83 39.16
C THR A 14 -6.37 10.40 38.97
N VAL A 15 -7.14 10.11 37.91
CA VAL A 15 -7.60 8.74 37.61
C VAL A 15 -6.40 7.84 37.31
N GLU A 16 -5.40 8.33 36.56
CA GLU A 16 -4.18 7.57 36.28
C GLU A 16 -3.44 7.16 37.54
N LYS A 17 -3.26 8.08 38.46
CA LYS A 17 -2.61 7.79 39.75
C LYS A 17 -3.41 6.80 40.59
N CYS A 18 -4.73 6.89 40.58
CA CYS A 18 -5.62 6.00 41.32
C CYS A 18 -5.66 4.58 40.78
N LEU A 19 -5.20 4.29 39.56
CA LEU A 19 -5.19 2.94 38.97
C LEU A 19 -4.26 1.97 39.70
N ASP A 20 -3.09 2.48 40.16
CA ASP A 20 -2.03 1.63 40.69
C ASP A 20 -1.63 2.02 42.14
N CYS A 21 -2.08 3.18 42.64
CA CYS A 21 -1.62 3.72 43.91
C CYS A 21 -2.77 3.92 44.91
N PRO A 22 -2.90 3.08 45.95
CA PRO A 22 -3.94 3.22 46.99
C PRO A 22 -3.86 4.54 47.74
N ASP A 23 -2.65 5.09 47.91
CA ASP A 23 -2.43 6.35 48.64
C ASP A 23 -3.05 7.58 47.98
N GLU A 24 -3.30 7.53 46.68
CA GLU A 24 -3.93 8.63 45.92
C GLU A 24 -5.46 8.71 46.09
N TRP A 25 -6.07 7.67 46.71
CA TRP A 25 -7.51 7.65 47.01
C TRP A 25 -7.91 8.43 48.23
N VAL A 26 -6.91 8.81 49.07
CA VAL A 26 -7.20 9.46 50.35
C VAL A 26 -6.10 10.44 50.74
N LYS A 27 -6.51 11.59 51.30
CA LYS A 27 -5.57 12.60 51.86
C LYS A 27 -4.79 12.02 53.05
N LYS A 28 -3.51 12.36 53.19
CA LYS A 28 -2.63 11.92 54.28
C LYS A 28 -3.18 12.25 55.68
N THR A 29 -3.96 13.31 55.80
CA THR A 29 -4.52 13.81 57.07
C THR A 29 -5.89 13.23 57.40
N SER A 30 -6.46 12.30 56.63
CA SER A 30 -7.76 11.74 56.88
C SER A 30 -7.80 10.83 58.12
N PRO A 31 -8.73 10.99 59.04
CA PRO A 31 -8.83 10.14 60.23
C PRO A 31 -9.24 8.70 59.92
N ILE A 32 -9.82 8.44 58.75
CA ILE A 32 -10.28 7.11 58.29
C ILE A 32 -9.36 6.56 57.20
N ARG A 33 -8.10 7.05 57.10
CA ARG A 33 -7.15 6.70 56.03
C ARG A 33 -6.98 5.19 55.86
N ASN A 34 -6.73 4.48 56.94
CA ASN A 34 -6.42 3.03 56.87
C ASN A 34 -7.63 2.22 56.34
N ALA A 35 -8.85 2.62 56.69
CA ALA A 35 -10.06 1.97 56.18
C ALA A 35 -10.25 2.21 54.68
N ILE A 36 -9.96 3.45 54.18
CA ILE A 36 -10.05 3.77 52.77
C ILE A 36 -8.96 3.08 51.98
N LEU A 37 -7.73 3.01 52.50
CA LEU A 37 -6.61 2.27 51.83
C LEU A 37 -6.97 0.78 51.67
N GLY A 38 -7.49 0.15 52.71
CA GLY A 38 -7.92 -1.26 52.62
C GLY A 38 -9.06 -1.49 51.63
N LEU A 39 -9.98 -0.55 51.51
CA LEU A 39 -11.05 -0.62 50.51
C LEU A 39 -10.54 -0.33 49.09
N ALA A 40 -9.58 0.62 48.94
CA ALA A 40 -8.98 0.93 47.68
C ALA A 40 -8.24 -0.26 47.11
N GLU A 41 -7.40 -0.92 47.89
CA GLU A 41 -6.64 -2.10 47.43
C GLU A 41 -7.52 -3.29 47.08
N LYS A 42 -8.54 -3.57 47.90
CA LYS A 42 -9.36 -4.78 47.74
C LYS A 42 -10.46 -4.65 46.69
N GLU A 43 -11.05 -3.48 46.55
CA GLU A 43 -12.24 -3.30 45.74
C GLU A 43 -12.13 -2.19 44.69
N LEU A 44 -11.66 -0.99 45.06
CA LEU A 44 -11.76 0.17 44.16
C LEU A 44 -10.75 0.15 43.02
N ILE A 45 -9.49 -0.25 43.28
CA ILE A 45 -8.47 -0.36 42.25
C ILE A 45 -8.81 -1.49 41.27
N PRO A 46 -9.17 -2.72 41.70
CA PRO A 46 -9.63 -3.75 40.77
C PRO A 46 -10.81 -3.34 39.92
N LEU A 47 -11.83 -2.71 40.51
CA LEU A 47 -13.02 -2.20 39.81
C LEU A 47 -12.68 -1.09 38.80
N LEU A 48 -11.77 -0.16 39.17
CA LEU A 48 -11.34 0.91 38.29
C LEU A 48 -10.54 0.33 37.09
N ASN A 49 -9.62 -0.61 37.34
CA ASN A 49 -8.86 -1.28 36.29
C ASN A 49 -9.77 -2.07 35.34
N GLU A 50 -10.78 -2.74 35.85
CA GLU A 50 -11.76 -3.44 35.03
C GLU A 50 -12.59 -2.44 34.20
N SER A 51 -13.05 -1.35 34.80
CA SER A 51 -13.75 -0.26 34.12
C SER A 51 -12.92 0.34 32.97
N GLU A 52 -11.63 0.60 33.18
CA GLU A 52 -10.74 1.11 32.16
C GLU A 52 -10.56 0.14 30.99
N LYS A 53 -10.48 -1.14 31.27
CA LYS A 53 -10.41 -2.19 30.25
C LYS A 53 -11.69 -2.20 29.36
N TYR A 54 -12.87 -2.09 29.99
CA TYR A 54 -14.15 -1.99 29.26
C TYR A 54 -14.27 -0.67 28.50
N ARG A 55 -13.83 0.45 29.08
CA ARG A 55 -13.87 1.76 28.44
C ARG A 55 -13.06 1.77 27.13
N SER A 56 -11.82 1.31 27.16
CA SER A 56 -10.96 1.24 26.00
C SER A 56 -11.58 0.40 24.87
N ARG A 57 -12.10 -0.77 25.21
CA ARG A 57 -12.79 -1.65 24.25
C ARG A 57 -14.04 -1.01 23.65
N ASN A 58 -14.86 -0.38 24.48
CA ASN A 58 -16.08 0.26 24.02
C ASN A 58 -15.79 1.51 23.18
N ASN A 59 -14.73 2.25 23.49
CA ASN A 59 -14.29 3.38 22.68
C ASN A 59 -13.87 2.90 21.26
N MET A 60 -13.10 1.82 21.19
CA MET A 60 -12.73 1.21 19.91
C MET A 60 -13.95 0.76 19.10
N LEU A 61 -14.92 0.10 19.76
CA LEU A 61 -16.17 -0.32 19.11
C LEU A 61 -16.99 0.86 18.63
N ALA A 62 -17.17 1.89 19.47
CA ALA A 62 -17.93 3.10 19.12
C ALA A 62 -17.31 3.82 17.92
N ASN A 63 -15.98 3.99 17.92
CA ASN A 63 -15.25 4.61 16.82
C ASN A 63 -15.36 3.77 15.53
N SER A 64 -15.25 2.45 15.62
CA SER A 64 -15.41 1.54 14.48
C SER A 64 -16.83 1.62 13.91
N CYS A 65 -17.86 1.61 14.75
CA CYS A 65 -19.23 1.77 14.32
C CYS A 65 -19.47 3.14 13.67
N GLN A 66 -18.92 4.21 14.23
CA GLN A 66 -19.07 5.54 13.69
C GLN A 66 -18.39 5.71 12.34
N LEU A 67 -17.20 5.14 12.16
CA LEU A 67 -16.50 5.08 10.88
C LEU A 67 -17.29 4.26 9.85
N SER A 68 -17.80 3.10 10.24
CA SER A 68 -18.63 2.27 9.36
C SER A 68 -19.89 2.98 8.89
N LEU A 69 -20.59 3.68 9.81
CA LEU A 69 -21.78 4.45 9.48
C LEU A 69 -21.52 5.61 8.52
N ARG A 70 -20.35 6.25 8.60
CA ARG A 70 -19.95 7.30 7.64
C ARG A 70 -19.85 6.77 6.21
N HIS A 71 -19.45 5.52 6.06
CA HIS A 71 -19.17 4.91 4.76
C HIS A 71 -20.25 3.94 4.27
N VAL A 72 -21.28 3.66 5.08
CA VAL A 72 -22.31 2.69 4.72
C VAL A 72 -23.03 3.03 3.41
N ASN A 73 -23.29 4.31 3.17
CA ASN A 73 -23.91 4.75 1.92
C ASN A 73 -22.99 4.58 0.71
N ASN A 74 -21.70 4.82 0.91
CA ASN A 74 -20.69 4.59 -0.16
C ASN A 74 -20.57 3.10 -0.49
N ILE A 75 -20.55 2.23 0.53
CA ILE A 75 -20.51 0.77 0.35
C ILE A 75 -21.77 0.30 -0.36
N ARG A 76 -22.96 0.81 0.03
CA ARG A 76 -24.21 0.49 -0.64
C ARG A 76 -24.24 0.95 -2.09
N LEU A 77 -23.72 2.15 -2.37
CA LEU A 77 -23.60 2.65 -3.73
C LEU A 77 -22.68 1.78 -4.57
N LEU A 78 -21.52 1.38 -4.01
CA LEU A 78 -20.60 0.46 -4.70
C LEU A 78 -21.23 -0.90 -5.00
N ALA A 79 -22.01 -1.45 -4.06
CA ALA A 79 -22.72 -2.70 -4.28
C ALA A 79 -23.75 -2.58 -5.42
N ASN A 80 -24.52 -1.49 -5.46
CA ASN A 80 -25.48 -1.25 -6.54
C ASN A 80 -24.78 -1.05 -7.90
N ILE A 81 -23.61 -0.36 -7.92
CA ILE A 81 -22.81 -0.19 -9.14
C ILE A 81 -22.28 -1.55 -9.62
N ASP A 82 -21.78 -2.40 -8.71
CA ASP A 82 -21.27 -3.73 -9.07
C ASP A 82 -22.39 -4.60 -9.69
N GLU A 83 -23.60 -4.58 -9.10
CA GLU A 83 -24.77 -5.29 -9.61
C GLU A 83 -25.15 -4.82 -11.02
N GLU A 84 -25.28 -3.49 -11.22
CA GLU A 84 -25.60 -2.89 -12.51
C GLU A 84 -24.54 -3.20 -13.59
N VAL A 85 -23.25 -3.15 -13.21
CA VAL A 85 -22.14 -3.50 -14.12
C VAL A 85 -22.21 -4.97 -14.53
N ARG A 86 -22.57 -5.88 -13.62
CA ARG A 86 -22.75 -7.30 -13.93
C ARG A 86 -23.92 -7.53 -14.87
N GLU A 87 -25.05 -6.87 -14.63
CA GLU A 87 -26.22 -6.95 -15.52
C GLU A 87 -25.90 -6.45 -16.92
N LEU A 88 -25.29 -5.24 -17.04
CA LEU A 88 -24.87 -4.67 -18.33
C LEU A 88 -23.86 -5.56 -19.08
N ASN A 89 -22.93 -6.17 -18.37
CA ASN A 89 -21.98 -7.10 -18.99
C ASN A 89 -22.68 -8.37 -19.47
N HIS A 90 -23.62 -8.90 -18.71
CA HIS A 90 -24.40 -10.07 -19.09
C HIS A 90 -25.28 -9.78 -20.32
N GLU A 91 -26.00 -8.66 -20.34
CA GLU A 91 -26.83 -8.23 -21.48
C GLU A 91 -26.02 -8.06 -22.76
N ASN A 92 -24.80 -7.54 -22.65
CA ASN A 92 -23.93 -7.28 -23.80
C ASN A 92 -22.98 -8.45 -24.13
N ASN A 93 -23.12 -9.61 -23.48
CA ASN A 93 -22.19 -10.74 -23.57
C ASN A 93 -20.73 -10.33 -23.41
N ARG A 94 -20.45 -9.45 -22.43
CA ARG A 94 -19.10 -8.96 -22.09
C ARG A 94 -18.62 -9.65 -20.84
N PHE A 95 -17.32 -9.91 -20.80
CA PHE A 95 -16.64 -10.46 -19.64
C PHE A 95 -15.47 -9.54 -19.25
N LEU A 96 -15.41 -9.14 -17.97
CA LEU A 96 -14.31 -8.33 -17.49
C LEU A 96 -13.12 -9.22 -17.15
N LEU A 97 -11.96 -8.86 -17.63
CA LEU A 97 -10.72 -9.59 -17.35
C LEU A 97 -10.40 -9.64 -15.84
N SER A 98 -10.84 -8.61 -15.09
CA SER A 98 -10.74 -8.57 -13.62
C SER A 98 -11.49 -9.71 -12.93
N ASP A 99 -12.58 -10.19 -13.54
CA ASP A 99 -13.46 -11.20 -12.93
C ASP A 99 -12.95 -12.63 -13.15
N THR A 100 -11.96 -12.80 -14.05
CA THR A 100 -11.38 -14.11 -14.37
C THR A 100 -10.87 -14.83 -13.13
N ASN A 101 -10.18 -14.12 -12.25
CA ASN A 101 -9.63 -14.72 -11.02
C ASN A 101 -10.73 -15.16 -10.05
N ALA A 102 -11.80 -14.37 -9.92
CA ALA A 102 -12.92 -14.69 -9.06
C ALA A 102 -13.73 -15.87 -9.61
N LEU A 103 -13.96 -15.90 -10.93
CA LEU A 103 -14.64 -17.01 -11.61
C LEU A 103 -13.85 -18.31 -11.43
N LEU A 104 -12.56 -18.30 -11.70
CA LEU A 104 -11.69 -19.45 -11.54
C LEU A 104 -11.66 -19.93 -10.08
N HIS A 105 -11.59 -19.00 -9.12
CA HIS A 105 -11.61 -19.32 -7.70
C HIS A 105 -12.93 -20.00 -7.27
N ASN A 106 -14.06 -19.55 -7.78
CA ASN A 106 -15.36 -20.16 -7.49
C ASN A 106 -15.45 -21.56 -8.09
N LEU A 107 -15.03 -21.74 -9.35
CA LEU A 107 -14.99 -23.06 -10.02
C LEU A 107 -14.11 -24.05 -9.24
N VAL A 108 -12.97 -23.59 -8.75
CA VAL A 108 -12.05 -24.42 -7.96
C VAL A 108 -12.64 -24.79 -6.60
N LYS A 109 -13.38 -23.89 -5.94
CA LYS A 109 -14.01 -24.14 -4.62
C LYS A 109 -15.21 -25.10 -4.69
N GLU A 110 -16.00 -25.03 -5.74
CA GLU A 110 -17.23 -25.81 -5.88
C GLU A 110 -16.99 -27.30 -6.20
N GLY A 111 -15.75 -27.74 -6.24
CA GLY A 111 -15.39 -29.15 -6.39
C GLY A 111 -15.29 -29.63 -7.85
N ASP A 112 -15.57 -28.77 -8.83
CA ASP A 112 -15.31 -29.01 -10.25
C ASP A 112 -13.82 -28.84 -10.62
N SER A 113 -12.96 -28.82 -9.59
CA SER A 113 -11.50 -28.79 -9.77
C SER A 113 -11.02 -29.95 -10.66
N SER A 114 -11.67 -31.11 -10.62
CA SER A 114 -11.32 -32.24 -11.48
C SER A 114 -11.35 -31.90 -12.95
N PHE A 115 -12.35 -31.13 -13.42
CA PHE A 115 -12.47 -30.72 -14.83
C PHE A 115 -11.38 -29.74 -15.27
N VAL A 116 -11.04 -28.76 -14.43
CA VAL A 116 -9.95 -27.82 -14.71
C VAL A 116 -8.62 -28.56 -14.75
N PHE A 117 -8.40 -29.50 -13.83
CA PHE A 117 -7.19 -30.33 -13.75
C PHE A 117 -7.12 -31.39 -14.84
N GLU A 118 -8.23 -31.99 -15.24
CA GLU A 118 -8.26 -32.91 -16.40
C GLU A 118 -7.85 -32.19 -17.69
N LYS A 119 -8.30 -30.95 -17.90
CA LYS A 119 -7.97 -30.21 -19.12
C LYS A 119 -6.61 -29.52 -19.11
N ILE A 120 -6.16 -29.02 -17.97
CA ILE A 120 -4.94 -28.21 -17.85
C ILE A 120 -3.83 -28.96 -17.09
N GLY A 121 -4.14 -29.64 -16.01
CA GLY A 121 -3.18 -30.29 -15.12
C GLY A 121 -2.43 -31.46 -15.76
N THR A 122 -3.01 -32.14 -16.74
CA THR A 122 -2.34 -33.20 -17.49
C THR A 122 -1.26 -32.68 -18.46
N THR A 123 -1.29 -31.38 -18.77
CA THR A 123 -0.39 -30.76 -19.74
C THR A 123 0.66 -29.84 -19.08
N ILE A 124 0.37 -29.28 -17.90
CA ILE A 124 1.27 -28.37 -17.19
C ILE A 124 1.94 -29.12 -16.03
N ARG A 125 3.20 -29.49 -16.22
CA ARG A 125 4.00 -30.17 -15.19
C ARG A 125 4.82 -29.20 -14.36
N ASN A 126 5.43 -28.21 -14.99
CA ASN A 126 6.35 -27.27 -14.36
C ASN A 126 5.69 -25.88 -14.30
N VAL A 127 5.64 -25.28 -13.12
CA VAL A 127 5.09 -23.94 -12.91
C VAL A 127 6.24 -22.99 -12.60
N MET A 128 6.34 -21.90 -13.35
CA MET A 128 7.29 -20.83 -13.12
C MET A 128 6.52 -19.51 -12.94
N ILE A 129 6.72 -18.86 -11.78
CA ILE A 129 6.06 -17.60 -11.45
C ILE A 129 7.14 -16.57 -11.13
N ASP A 130 7.12 -15.47 -11.85
CA ASP A 130 7.95 -14.29 -11.61
C ASP A 130 7.16 -13.18 -10.93
N GLU A 131 7.83 -12.19 -10.32
CA GLU A 131 7.23 -11.07 -9.59
C GLU A 131 6.18 -11.53 -8.56
N PHE A 132 6.45 -12.63 -7.87
CA PHE A 132 5.49 -13.30 -7.01
C PHE A 132 5.02 -12.45 -5.82
N GLN A 133 5.81 -11.45 -5.38
CA GLN A 133 5.43 -10.51 -4.32
C GLN A 133 4.18 -9.68 -4.63
N ASP A 134 3.82 -9.57 -5.92
CA ASP A 134 2.65 -8.82 -6.38
C ASP A 134 1.39 -9.70 -6.54
N THR A 135 1.53 -10.99 -6.25
CA THR A 135 0.43 -11.97 -6.33
C THR A 135 -0.57 -11.73 -5.21
N SER A 136 -1.86 -11.69 -5.56
CA SER A 136 -2.94 -11.65 -4.57
C SER A 136 -3.24 -13.03 -3.99
N ARG A 137 -3.87 -13.06 -2.82
CA ARG A 137 -4.30 -14.33 -2.18
C ARG A 137 -5.17 -15.17 -3.11
N MET A 138 -6.11 -14.56 -3.79
CA MET A 138 -7.00 -15.23 -4.74
C MET A 138 -6.24 -15.85 -5.92
N GLN A 139 -5.28 -15.12 -6.48
CA GLN A 139 -4.42 -15.65 -7.55
C GLN A 139 -3.58 -16.82 -7.05
N TRP A 140 -2.99 -16.68 -5.85
CA TRP A 140 -2.23 -17.76 -5.24
C TRP A 140 -3.08 -19.02 -5.03
N ASP A 141 -4.27 -18.89 -4.47
CA ASP A 141 -5.16 -20.03 -4.22
C ASP A 141 -5.50 -20.75 -5.54
N ASN A 142 -5.65 -20.02 -6.65
CA ASN A 142 -5.87 -20.59 -7.98
C ASN A 142 -4.63 -21.33 -8.52
N PHE A 143 -3.45 -20.72 -8.45
CA PHE A 143 -2.21 -21.31 -8.98
C PHE A 143 -1.61 -22.39 -8.08
N ARG A 144 -1.83 -22.29 -6.79
CA ARG A 144 -1.32 -23.25 -5.80
C ARG A 144 -1.71 -24.68 -6.14
N LEU A 145 -2.91 -24.90 -6.61
CA LEU A 145 -3.40 -26.24 -6.95
C LEU A 145 -2.64 -26.83 -8.14
N LEU A 146 -2.42 -26.03 -9.21
CA LEU A 146 -1.61 -26.45 -10.35
C LEU A 146 -0.17 -26.76 -9.95
N LEU A 147 0.39 -25.92 -9.06
CA LEU A 147 1.73 -26.11 -8.53
C LEU A 147 1.83 -27.43 -7.76
N LEU A 148 0.90 -27.69 -6.84
CA LEU A 148 0.87 -28.91 -6.02
C LEU A 148 0.67 -30.16 -6.87
N GLU A 149 -0.15 -30.11 -7.90
CA GLU A 149 -0.35 -31.22 -8.85
C GLU A 149 0.94 -31.53 -9.59
N GLY A 150 1.64 -30.54 -10.16
CA GLY A 150 2.94 -30.73 -10.79
C GLY A 150 3.98 -31.33 -9.86
N LEU A 151 4.06 -30.82 -8.62
CA LEU A 151 4.96 -31.33 -7.59
C LEU A 151 4.63 -32.77 -7.18
N SER A 152 3.36 -33.16 -7.12
CA SER A 152 2.93 -34.53 -6.81
C SER A 152 3.35 -35.54 -7.87
N GLN A 153 3.49 -35.08 -9.12
CA GLN A 153 3.98 -35.87 -10.26
C GLN A 153 5.52 -35.88 -10.36
N GLY A 154 6.22 -35.30 -9.37
CA GLY A 154 7.69 -35.25 -9.32
C GLY A 154 8.29 -34.19 -10.23
N ALA A 155 7.52 -33.20 -10.68
CA ALA A 155 8.04 -32.10 -11.47
C ALA A 155 8.64 -30.97 -10.62
N ASP A 156 9.64 -30.29 -11.14
CA ASP A 156 10.22 -29.11 -10.49
C ASP A 156 9.47 -27.84 -10.89
N SER A 157 9.34 -26.91 -9.94
CA SER A 157 8.71 -25.61 -10.15
C SER A 157 9.60 -24.49 -9.58
N LEU A 158 9.45 -23.27 -10.09
CA LEU A 158 10.25 -22.12 -9.70
C LEU A 158 9.35 -20.92 -9.39
N ILE A 159 9.55 -20.33 -8.22
CA ILE A 159 8.92 -19.07 -7.83
C ILE A 159 10.02 -18.04 -7.57
N VAL A 160 9.91 -16.90 -8.23
CA VAL A 160 10.88 -15.79 -8.14
C VAL A 160 10.14 -14.54 -7.66
N GLY A 161 10.75 -13.79 -6.75
CA GLY A 161 10.18 -12.54 -6.25
C GLY A 161 11.07 -11.89 -5.21
N ASP A 162 10.78 -10.63 -4.91
CA ASP A 162 11.44 -9.85 -3.88
C ASP A 162 10.40 -9.08 -3.06
N VAL A 163 10.24 -9.42 -1.80
CA VAL A 163 9.26 -8.79 -0.88
C VAL A 163 9.44 -7.27 -0.80
N LYS A 164 10.67 -6.76 -0.97
CA LYS A 164 11.00 -5.33 -0.95
C LYS A 164 10.48 -4.56 -2.16
N GLN A 165 10.17 -5.27 -3.25
CA GLN A 165 9.64 -4.71 -4.50
C GLN A 165 8.11 -4.76 -4.59
N SER A 166 7.42 -5.22 -3.55
CA SER A 166 5.95 -5.25 -3.53
C SER A 166 5.36 -3.84 -3.48
N ILE A 167 4.76 -3.39 -4.58
CA ILE A 167 4.16 -2.06 -4.75
C ILE A 167 2.67 -2.11 -5.13
N TYR A 168 2.09 -3.32 -5.27
CA TYR A 168 0.71 -3.53 -5.73
C TYR A 168 -0.27 -3.93 -4.62
N ARG A 169 -0.03 -3.50 -3.37
CA ARG A 169 -0.95 -3.76 -2.26
C ARG A 169 -2.38 -3.22 -2.53
N TRP A 170 -2.49 -2.13 -3.25
CA TRP A 170 -3.76 -1.55 -3.69
C TRP A 170 -4.52 -2.40 -4.72
N ARG A 171 -3.85 -3.38 -5.34
CA ARG A 171 -4.43 -4.44 -6.20
C ARG A 171 -4.54 -5.78 -5.47
N ASN A 172 -4.52 -5.79 -4.14
CA ASN A 172 -4.53 -6.97 -3.30
C ASN A 172 -3.26 -7.84 -3.40
N GLY A 173 -2.14 -7.33 -3.91
CA GLY A 173 -0.85 -7.99 -3.79
C GLY A 173 -0.49 -8.23 -2.32
N ASP A 174 -0.06 -9.43 -1.99
CA ASP A 174 0.28 -9.84 -0.62
C ASP A 174 1.67 -10.50 -0.58
N TRP A 175 2.69 -9.68 -0.33
CA TRP A 175 4.07 -10.16 -0.19
C TRP A 175 4.25 -11.19 0.93
N GLY A 176 3.34 -11.22 1.91
CA GLY A 176 3.35 -12.21 2.98
C GLY A 176 3.19 -13.64 2.48
N ILE A 177 2.60 -13.84 1.29
CA ILE A 177 2.49 -15.16 0.66
C ILE A 177 3.89 -15.67 0.28
N LEU A 178 4.73 -14.81 -0.29
CA LEU A 178 6.11 -15.16 -0.65
C LEU A 178 6.95 -15.46 0.60
N ASN A 179 6.84 -14.64 1.63
CA ASN A 179 7.56 -14.84 2.90
C ASN A 179 7.14 -16.14 3.61
N GLY A 180 5.83 -16.48 3.54
CA GLY A 180 5.25 -17.69 4.13
C GLY A 180 5.23 -18.92 3.21
N LEU A 181 5.94 -18.91 2.08
CA LEU A 181 5.81 -19.95 1.05
C LEU A 181 6.12 -21.36 1.57
N LYS A 182 7.12 -21.51 2.44
CA LYS A 182 7.45 -22.80 3.07
C LYS A 182 6.29 -23.39 3.85
N THR A 183 5.56 -22.55 4.57
CA THR A 183 4.37 -22.95 5.34
C THR A 183 3.16 -23.20 4.44
N ASN A 184 3.07 -22.47 3.31
CA ASN A 184 1.96 -22.63 2.37
C ASN A 184 2.05 -23.91 1.52
N ILE A 185 3.24 -24.54 1.42
CA ILE A 185 3.52 -25.75 0.62
C ILE A 185 4.16 -26.82 1.51
N GLU A 186 3.58 -27.11 2.68
CA GLU A 186 4.16 -28.03 3.68
C GLU A 186 4.37 -29.47 3.17
N ALA A 187 3.56 -29.92 2.21
CA ALA A 187 3.62 -31.27 1.69
C ALA A 187 4.89 -31.56 0.83
N PHE A 188 5.60 -30.52 0.39
CA PHE A 188 6.74 -30.62 -0.51
C PHE A 188 7.94 -29.83 -0.01
N PRO A 189 9.19 -30.31 -0.23
CA PRO A 189 10.40 -29.60 0.19
C PRO A 189 10.59 -28.32 -0.63
N VAL A 190 10.60 -27.16 0.03
CA VAL A 190 10.87 -25.87 -0.57
C VAL A 190 12.32 -25.48 -0.33
N LYS A 191 13.10 -25.34 -1.40
CA LYS A 191 14.50 -24.88 -1.36
C LYS A 191 14.52 -23.37 -1.68
N VAL A 192 14.78 -22.55 -0.68
CA VAL A 192 14.94 -21.11 -0.84
C VAL A 192 16.40 -20.78 -1.17
N LYS A 193 16.61 -19.94 -2.19
CA LYS A 193 17.91 -19.41 -2.58
C LYS A 193 17.82 -17.92 -2.78
N THR A 194 18.57 -17.15 -2.02
CA THR A 194 18.69 -15.70 -2.17
C THR A 194 19.76 -15.37 -3.20
N LEU A 195 19.46 -14.42 -4.10
CA LEU A 195 20.41 -13.88 -5.06
C LEU A 195 21.00 -12.60 -4.48
N THR A 196 22.25 -12.63 -4.06
CA THR A 196 22.93 -11.50 -3.38
C THR A 196 23.60 -10.54 -4.36
N THR A 197 24.02 -11.02 -5.53
CA THR A 197 24.82 -10.25 -6.48
C THR A 197 23.96 -9.47 -7.45
N ASN A 198 24.06 -8.13 -7.45
CA ASN A 198 23.42 -7.25 -8.41
C ASN A 198 24.27 -7.13 -9.69
N ARG A 199 23.72 -7.61 -10.80
CA ARG A 199 24.36 -7.57 -12.12
C ARG A 199 23.85 -6.44 -13.02
N ARG A 200 22.79 -5.74 -12.59
CA ARG A 200 22.13 -4.67 -13.35
C ARG A 200 22.85 -3.34 -13.17
N SER A 201 23.07 -2.93 -11.93
CA SER A 201 23.48 -1.58 -11.57
C SER A 201 25.00 -1.44 -11.46
N ALA A 202 25.49 -0.21 -11.57
CA ALA A 202 26.89 0.12 -11.29
C ALA A 202 27.14 0.13 -9.76
N ALA A 203 28.40 -0.07 -9.36
CA ALA A 203 28.78 -0.31 -7.97
C ALA A 203 28.36 0.83 -7.02
N ASN A 204 28.59 2.10 -7.39
CA ASN A 204 28.23 3.24 -6.53
C ASN A 204 26.72 3.35 -6.27
N ILE A 205 25.88 2.95 -7.25
CA ILE A 205 24.43 2.91 -7.09
C ILE A 205 24.03 1.83 -6.08
N ILE A 206 24.67 0.66 -6.15
CA ILE A 206 24.41 -0.44 -5.22
C ILE A 206 24.80 -0.05 -3.79
N HIS A 207 25.98 0.54 -3.61
CA HIS A 207 26.45 1.00 -2.30
C HIS A 207 25.51 2.06 -1.72
N PHE A 208 25.12 3.05 -2.53
CA PHE A 208 24.15 4.06 -2.09
C PHE A 208 22.81 3.44 -1.66
N ASN A 209 22.27 2.52 -2.46
CA ASN A 209 21.03 1.85 -2.13
C ASN A 209 21.15 1.00 -0.85
N ASN A 210 22.24 0.26 -0.68
CA ASN A 210 22.48 -0.52 0.54
C ASN A 210 22.44 0.37 1.79
N GLU A 211 23.16 1.50 1.78
CA GLU A 211 23.19 2.44 2.91
C GLU A 211 21.82 3.10 3.16
N VAL A 212 21.17 3.60 2.10
CA VAL A 212 19.88 4.29 2.22
C VAL A 212 18.79 3.36 2.75
N PHE A 213 18.66 2.15 2.19
CA PHE A 213 17.60 1.25 2.61
C PHE A 213 17.86 0.64 3.99
N THR A 214 19.11 0.43 4.38
CA THR A 214 19.46 0.01 5.74
C THR A 214 19.09 1.11 6.74
N ALA A 215 19.53 2.34 6.50
CA ALA A 215 19.21 3.47 7.36
C ALA A 215 17.70 3.77 7.42
N ALA A 216 17.00 3.71 6.28
CA ALA A 216 15.56 3.91 6.22
C ALA A 216 14.80 2.84 7.03
N CYS A 217 15.22 1.58 6.97
CA CYS A 217 14.62 0.51 7.77
C CYS A 217 14.77 0.78 9.29
N GLU A 218 15.94 1.22 9.73
CA GLU A 218 16.19 1.56 11.13
C GLU A 218 15.34 2.76 11.60
N VAL A 219 15.31 3.83 10.81
CA VAL A 219 14.52 5.04 11.12
C VAL A 219 13.03 4.70 11.21
N LEU A 220 12.49 3.99 10.21
CA LEU A 220 11.07 3.60 10.19
C LEU A 220 10.71 2.67 11.36
N ASN A 221 11.60 1.73 11.70
CA ASN A 221 11.36 0.86 12.86
C ASN A 221 11.37 1.63 14.18
N ASN A 222 12.24 2.64 14.33
CA ASN A 222 12.27 3.50 15.51
C ASN A 222 11.00 4.35 15.62
N ILE A 223 10.55 4.97 14.53
CA ILE A 223 9.27 5.72 14.50
C ILE A 223 8.11 4.79 14.88
N TYR A 224 8.04 3.61 14.29
CA TYR A 224 6.99 2.64 14.60
C TYR A 224 7.03 2.22 16.08
N LYS A 225 8.23 2.01 16.64
CA LYS A 225 8.43 1.66 18.05
C LYS A 225 7.98 2.78 18.99
N GLU A 226 8.22 4.04 18.64
CA GLU A 226 7.74 5.20 19.40
C GLU A 226 6.21 5.30 19.39
N GLU A 227 5.59 5.11 18.25
CA GLU A 227 4.14 5.22 18.07
C GLU A 227 3.38 4.03 18.67
N GLN A 228 3.82 2.80 18.37
CA GLN A 228 3.10 1.57 18.70
C GLN A 228 3.62 0.87 19.96
N LYS A 229 4.69 1.37 20.58
CA LYS A 229 5.39 0.77 21.74
C LYS A 229 5.86 -0.68 21.51
N LYS A 230 6.06 -1.07 20.26
CA LYS A 230 6.56 -2.38 19.84
C LYS A 230 7.39 -2.27 18.56
N GLU A 231 8.26 -3.23 18.31
CA GLU A 231 9.04 -3.29 17.05
C GLU A 231 8.20 -3.84 15.90
N CYS A 232 8.46 -3.35 14.69
CA CYS A 232 7.90 -3.89 13.46
C CYS A 232 8.76 -5.07 12.98
N LYS A 233 8.39 -6.28 13.38
CA LYS A 233 9.12 -7.50 13.00
C LYS A 233 9.09 -7.74 11.49
N GLU A 234 7.94 -7.51 10.87
CA GLU A 234 7.72 -7.69 9.44
C GLU A 234 8.68 -6.81 8.61
N LEU A 235 8.91 -5.56 9.04
CA LEU A 235 9.84 -4.67 8.37
C LEU A 235 11.29 -5.20 8.47
N LYS A 236 11.70 -5.64 9.65
CA LYS A 236 13.03 -6.20 9.86
C LYS A 236 13.25 -7.48 9.06
N GLU A 237 12.26 -8.37 9.01
CA GLU A 237 12.32 -9.60 8.24
C GLU A 237 12.40 -9.35 6.75
N ALA A 238 11.59 -8.41 6.22
CA ALA A 238 11.57 -8.06 4.81
C ALA A 238 12.89 -7.43 4.31
N TYR A 239 13.62 -6.74 5.18
CA TYR A 239 14.85 -6.01 4.83
C TYR A 239 16.13 -6.62 5.42
N ASN A 240 16.07 -7.84 5.99
CA ASN A 240 17.25 -8.49 6.56
C ASN A 240 18.35 -8.79 5.53
N ASP A 241 17.97 -8.95 4.26
CA ASP A 241 18.84 -9.25 3.12
C ASP A 241 18.91 -8.11 2.10
N VAL A 242 18.73 -6.85 2.55
CA VAL A 242 18.67 -5.68 1.66
C VAL A 242 20.00 -5.38 0.98
N CYS A 243 21.12 -5.71 1.63
CA CYS A 243 22.45 -5.46 1.09
C CYS A 243 22.78 -6.38 -0.07
N GLN A 244 23.17 -5.79 -1.18
CA GLN A 244 23.55 -6.48 -2.41
C GLN A 244 25.06 -6.35 -2.66
N GLU A 245 25.63 -7.41 -3.24
CA GLU A 245 27.02 -7.44 -3.71
C GLU A 245 27.13 -6.85 -5.10
N THR A 246 28.24 -6.18 -5.37
CA THR A 246 28.53 -5.62 -6.68
C THR A 246 29.13 -6.67 -7.61
N TYR A 247 28.69 -6.73 -8.86
CA TYR A 247 29.29 -7.55 -9.92
C TYR A 247 30.21 -6.73 -10.83
N LYS A 248 29.85 -5.46 -11.08
CA LYS A 248 30.56 -4.55 -11.98
C LYS A 248 31.72 -3.86 -11.27
N ASP A 249 32.63 -3.29 -12.08
CA ASP A 249 33.81 -2.61 -11.58
C ASP A 249 33.57 -1.62 -10.46
N PRO A 250 34.40 -1.62 -9.42
CA PRO A 250 34.32 -0.64 -8.33
C PRO A 250 34.45 0.80 -8.87
N GLY A 251 33.74 1.73 -8.20
CA GLY A 251 33.81 3.15 -8.51
C GLY A 251 33.00 3.63 -9.72
N LYS A 252 32.33 2.74 -10.46
CA LYS A 252 31.42 3.13 -11.53
C LYS A 252 30.02 3.43 -10.99
N GLY A 253 29.33 4.34 -11.69
CA GLY A 253 28.00 4.85 -11.33
C GLY A 253 28.09 6.19 -10.58
N TYR A 254 27.07 6.98 -10.75
CA TYR A 254 26.96 8.30 -10.12
C TYR A 254 25.62 8.41 -9.42
N VAL A 255 25.64 8.99 -8.23
CA VAL A 255 24.42 9.33 -7.45
C VAL A 255 24.59 10.75 -6.96
N LYS A 256 23.56 11.58 -7.20
CA LYS A 256 23.43 12.94 -6.68
C LYS A 256 22.17 13.02 -5.85
N VAL A 257 22.25 13.60 -4.68
CA VAL A 257 21.09 13.90 -3.82
C VAL A 257 21.07 15.40 -3.58
N GLU A 258 19.95 16.03 -3.87
CA GLU A 258 19.77 17.45 -3.72
C GLU A 258 18.48 17.75 -2.94
N PHE A 259 18.56 18.61 -1.96
CA PHE A 259 17.44 19.06 -1.15
C PHE A 259 17.07 20.46 -1.56
N LEU A 260 15.86 20.61 -2.08
CA LEU A 260 15.33 21.89 -2.54
C LEU A 260 14.31 22.42 -1.53
N SER A 261 14.16 23.74 -1.49
CA SER A 261 13.20 24.44 -0.64
C SER A 261 12.58 25.60 -1.42
N ASP A 262 11.59 26.25 -0.84
CA ASP A 262 11.13 27.56 -1.34
C ASP A 262 12.25 28.57 -1.29
N THR A 263 12.33 29.43 -2.31
CA THR A 263 13.22 30.60 -2.37
C THR A 263 12.38 31.87 -2.33
N GLU A 264 13.02 33.05 -2.25
CA GLU A 264 12.29 34.34 -2.29
C GLU A 264 11.50 34.54 -3.58
N ASP A 265 12.00 33.99 -4.71
CA ASP A 265 11.45 34.19 -6.06
C ASP A 265 10.67 32.98 -6.59
N MET A 266 10.85 31.77 -6.02
CA MET A 266 10.27 30.53 -6.55
C MET A 266 9.70 29.66 -5.43
N THR A 267 8.53 29.10 -5.69
CA THR A 267 7.98 28.02 -4.84
C THR A 267 8.82 26.75 -4.97
N TYR A 268 8.71 25.85 -3.99
CA TYR A 268 9.38 24.54 -4.03
C TYR A 268 9.15 23.80 -5.36
N MET A 269 7.92 23.84 -5.89
CA MET A 269 7.59 23.16 -7.15
C MET A 269 8.30 23.80 -8.34
N GLU A 270 8.29 25.14 -8.46
CA GLU A 270 8.95 25.86 -9.54
C GLU A 270 10.46 25.64 -9.49
N ASN A 271 11.04 25.72 -8.29
CA ASN A 271 12.45 25.44 -8.05
C ASN A 271 12.81 24.00 -8.46
N THR A 272 11.96 23.01 -8.09
CA THR A 272 12.17 21.61 -8.48
C THR A 272 12.11 21.42 -9.99
N LEU A 273 11.15 22.05 -10.68
CA LEU A 273 11.03 21.96 -12.13
C LEU A 273 12.22 22.58 -12.85
N HIS A 274 12.70 23.73 -12.34
CA HIS A 274 13.88 24.41 -12.87
C HIS A 274 15.12 23.54 -12.77
N HIS A 275 15.43 23.02 -11.57
CA HIS A 275 16.58 22.15 -11.35
C HIS A 275 16.49 20.84 -12.15
N LEU A 276 15.28 20.28 -12.31
CA LEU A 276 15.08 19.10 -13.14
C LEU A 276 15.42 19.38 -14.61
N GLY A 277 15.03 20.56 -15.14
CA GLY A 277 15.41 21.00 -16.49
C GLY A 277 16.92 21.12 -16.66
N GLU A 278 17.58 21.80 -15.72
CA GLU A 278 19.05 21.97 -15.73
C GLU A 278 19.80 20.62 -15.68
N GLU A 279 19.33 19.68 -14.82
CA GLU A 279 19.94 18.35 -14.74
C GLU A 279 19.80 17.55 -16.06
N VAL A 280 18.64 17.63 -16.72
CA VAL A 280 18.45 16.96 -18.01
C VAL A 280 19.38 17.59 -19.07
N GLU A 281 19.50 18.93 -19.12
CA GLU A 281 20.40 19.63 -20.02
C GLU A 281 21.86 19.23 -19.77
N LEU A 282 22.28 19.16 -18.51
CA LEU A 282 23.62 18.74 -18.11
C LEU A 282 23.93 17.31 -18.58
N LEU A 283 22.98 16.38 -18.36
CA LEU A 283 23.13 14.98 -18.79
C LEU A 283 23.26 14.85 -20.31
N VAL A 284 22.42 15.61 -21.05
CA VAL A 284 22.49 15.62 -22.53
C VAL A 284 23.81 16.23 -23.02
N ALA A 285 24.29 17.30 -22.39
CA ALA A 285 25.59 17.90 -22.69
C ALA A 285 26.77 16.93 -22.44
N GLN A 286 26.62 16.02 -21.48
CA GLN A 286 27.58 14.93 -21.22
C GLN A 286 27.45 13.74 -22.19
N GLY A 287 26.51 13.78 -23.12
CA GLY A 287 26.31 12.75 -24.15
C GLY A 287 25.30 11.65 -23.78
N VAL A 288 24.54 11.82 -22.69
CA VAL A 288 23.43 10.91 -22.36
C VAL A 288 22.30 11.11 -23.35
N GLN A 289 21.76 10.01 -23.92
CA GLN A 289 20.66 10.11 -24.87
C GLN A 289 19.33 10.25 -24.11
N LEU A 290 18.42 11.09 -24.62
CA LEU A 290 17.13 11.34 -23.99
C LEU A 290 16.32 10.07 -23.70
N LYS A 291 16.41 9.07 -24.57
CA LYS A 291 15.75 7.76 -24.39
C LYS A 291 16.26 6.97 -23.16
N ASP A 292 17.45 7.32 -22.66
CA ASP A 292 18.08 6.65 -21.52
C ASP A 292 17.84 7.42 -20.20
N ILE A 293 17.09 8.54 -20.26
CA ILE A 293 16.70 9.35 -19.10
C ILE A 293 15.26 9.03 -18.72
N ALA A 294 15.02 8.67 -17.47
CA ALA A 294 13.69 8.46 -16.91
C ALA A 294 13.47 9.36 -15.68
N ILE A 295 12.33 10.04 -15.63
CA ILE A 295 11.90 10.86 -14.50
C ILE A 295 10.84 10.08 -13.72
N LEU A 296 11.14 9.75 -12.46
CA LEU A 296 10.21 9.05 -11.58
C LEU A 296 9.56 10.03 -10.59
N VAL A 297 8.24 9.93 -10.44
CA VAL A 297 7.47 10.78 -9.55
C VAL A 297 6.65 9.97 -8.56
N ARG A 298 6.40 10.53 -7.38
CA ARG A 298 5.60 9.86 -6.35
C ARG A 298 4.10 9.85 -6.68
N LYS A 299 3.60 10.86 -7.41
CA LYS A 299 2.17 11.04 -7.74
C LYS A 299 2.01 11.41 -9.20
N ASN A 300 1.10 10.74 -9.90
CA ASN A 300 0.81 11.00 -11.33
C ASN A 300 0.43 12.46 -11.60
N ARG A 301 -0.22 13.15 -10.66
CA ARG A 301 -0.56 14.58 -10.81
C ARG A 301 0.62 15.52 -11.06
N SER A 302 1.85 15.09 -10.76
CA SER A 302 3.06 15.86 -11.04
C SER A 302 3.51 15.73 -12.51
N ILE A 303 3.07 14.69 -13.22
CA ILE A 303 3.50 14.42 -14.60
C ILE A 303 3.08 15.54 -15.57
N PRO A 304 1.81 16.01 -15.58
CA PRO A 304 1.40 17.11 -16.44
C PRO A 304 2.17 18.41 -16.16
N LEU A 305 2.52 18.68 -14.90
CA LEU A 305 3.29 19.89 -14.54
C LEU A 305 4.72 19.82 -15.09
N ILE A 306 5.36 18.66 -15.02
CA ILE A 306 6.68 18.42 -15.59
C ILE A 306 6.61 18.55 -17.12
N ALA A 307 5.61 17.93 -17.77
CA ALA A 307 5.45 17.98 -19.21
C ALA A 307 5.24 19.41 -19.71
N ASP A 308 4.38 20.20 -19.03
CA ASP A 308 4.11 21.61 -19.37
C ASP A 308 5.37 22.48 -19.19
N TYR A 309 6.13 22.25 -18.12
CA TYR A 309 7.39 22.95 -17.89
C TYR A 309 8.40 22.67 -19.00
N PHE A 310 8.59 21.40 -19.38
CA PHE A 310 9.53 21.01 -20.42
C PHE A 310 9.11 21.53 -21.79
N ASP A 311 7.82 21.52 -22.12
CA ASP A 311 7.29 22.06 -23.39
C ASP A 311 7.50 23.57 -23.52
N LYS A 312 7.41 24.31 -22.41
CA LYS A 312 7.55 25.78 -22.40
C LYS A 312 8.99 26.26 -22.28
N ASN A 313 9.85 25.56 -21.54
CA ASN A 313 11.15 26.08 -21.12
C ASN A 313 12.33 25.30 -21.72
N THR A 314 12.11 24.17 -22.37
CA THR A 314 13.18 23.36 -22.97
C THR A 314 12.84 22.94 -24.39
N SER A 315 13.84 22.41 -25.10
CA SER A 315 13.61 21.78 -26.41
C SER A 315 13.27 20.29 -26.32
N TYR A 316 13.22 19.75 -25.11
CA TYR A 316 13.00 18.32 -24.85
C TYR A 316 11.52 18.04 -24.57
N LYS A 317 11.04 16.89 -25.05
CA LYS A 317 9.66 16.44 -24.82
C LYS A 317 9.60 15.28 -23.86
N ILE A 318 8.67 15.35 -22.92
CA ILE A 318 8.36 14.25 -22.01
C ILE A 318 7.44 13.25 -22.74
N VAL A 319 7.75 11.97 -22.63
CA VAL A 319 6.90 10.87 -23.11
C VAL A 319 6.28 10.19 -21.91
N SER A 320 4.95 10.24 -21.81
CA SER A 320 4.20 9.57 -20.74
C SER A 320 2.75 9.41 -21.16
N ASP A 321 2.13 8.29 -20.81
CA ASP A 321 0.70 8.05 -21.05
C ASP A 321 -0.20 9.04 -20.28
N GLU A 322 0.28 9.55 -19.14
CA GLU A 322 -0.46 10.50 -18.30
C GLU A 322 -0.25 11.97 -18.70
N ALA A 323 0.86 12.32 -19.36
CA ALA A 323 1.21 13.71 -19.66
C ALA A 323 0.27 14.35 -20.69
N PHE A 324 -0.27 13.56 -21.60
CA PHE A 324 -1.06 14.01 -22.76
C PHE A 324 -2.51 13.51 -22.74
N ARG A 325 -3.00 13.09 -21.60
CA ARG A 325 -4.41 12.74 -21.45
C ARG A 325 -5.27 13.99 -21.58
N LEU A 326 -6.11 14.04 -22.62
CA LEU A 326 -7.05 15.14 -22.84
C LEU A 326 -8.04 15.31 -21.68
N ASP A 327 -8.41 14.22 -21.03
CA ASP A 327 -9.30 14.18 -19.86
C ASP A 327 -8.63 14.63 -18.55
N ALA A 328 -7.32 14.91 -18.54
CA ALA A 328 -6.65 15.56 -17.41
C ALA A 328 -6.96 17.06 -17.31
N SER A 329 -7.40 17.69 -18.38
CA SER A 329 -7.80 19.10 -18.40
C SER A 329 -9.27 19.27 -18.07
N LEU A 330 -9.57 19.97 -16.97
CA LEU A 330 -10.95 20.31 -16.59
C LEU A 330 -11.71 21.02 -17.73
N ALA A 331 -11.05 21.94 -18.44
CA ALA A 331 -11.63 22.67 -19.57
C ALA A 331 -12.03 21.73 -20.71
N VAL A 332 -11.18 20.74 -21.03
CA VAL A 332 -11.50 19.73 -22.05
C VAL A 332 -12.67 18.85 -21.59
N CYS A 333 -12.67 18.41 -20.34
CA CYS A 333 -13.79 17.65 -19.77
C CYS A 333 -15.10 18.42 -19.85
N MET A 334 -15.11 19.70 -19.46
CA MET A 334 -16.29 20.58 -19.57
C MET A 334 -16.80 20.70 -21.01
N ILE A 335 -15.90 20.90 -21.97
CA ILE A 335 -16.28 20.98 -23.40
C ILE A 335 -16.88 19.65 -23.87
N MET A 336 -16.25 18.53 -23.55
CA MET A 336 -16.71 17.20 -23.94
C MET A 336 -18.05 16.84 -23.31
N ASP A 337 -18.23 17.14 -22.02
CA ASP A 337 -19.50 16.92 -21.33
C ASP A 337 -20.60 17.87 -21.83
N GLY A 338 -20.24 19.11 -22.20
CA GLY A 338 -21.12 20.04 -22.88
C GLY A 338 -21.61 19.51 -24.23
N LEU A 339 -20.70 18.99 -25.05
CA LEU A 339 -21.03 18.38 -26.34
C LEU A 339 -21.90 17.12 -26.16
N ARG A 340 -21.59 16.28 -25.18
CA ARG A 340 -22.41 15.10 -24.84
C ARG A 340 -23.83 15.49 -24.40
N TYR A 341 -23.94 16.52 -23.56
CA TYR A 341 -25.24 17.01 -23.10
C TYR A 341 -26.06 17.62 -24.25
N LEU A 342 -25.43 18.37 -25.14
CA LEU A 342 -26.09 18.92 -26.34
C LEU A 342 -26.53 17.81 -27.31
N SER A 343 -25.72 16.80 -27.49
CA SER A 343 -26.05 15.63 -28.34
C SER A 343 -27.15 14.75 -27.73
N GLN A 344 -27.15 14.63 -26.39
CA GLN A 344 -28.08 13.78 -25.63
C GLN A 344 -28.61 14.53 -24.39
N PRO A 345 -29.64 15.40 -24.53
CA PRO A 345 -30.16 16.21 -23.42
C PRO A 345 -30.69 15.40 -22.23
N GLY A 346 -31.03 14.12 -22.43
CA GLY A 346 -31.41 13.17 -21.40
C GLY A 346 -30.26 12.58 -20.57
N ASN A 347 -29.00 12.83 -20.95
CA ASN A 347 -27.83 12.31 -20.26
C ASN A 347 -27.60 13.01 -18.93
N ARG A 348 -28.11 12.41 -17.84
CA ARG A 348 -28.03 12.96 -16.47
C ARG A 348 -26.59 13.01 -15.97
N ILE A 349 -25.72 12.11 -16.43
CA ILE A 349 -24.33 12.07 -16.01
C ILE A 349 -23.56 13.27 -16.57
N ALA A 350 -23.66 13.52 -17.88
CA ALA A 350 -23.03 14.69 -18.51
C ALA A 350 -23.52 15.99 -17.86
N LYS A 351 -24.83 16.10 -17.57
CA LYS A 351 -25.40 17.26 -16.86
C LYS A 351 -24.80 17.44 -15.47
N ALA A 352 -24.67 16.34 -14.70
CA ALA A 352 -24.10 16.39 -13.35
C ALA A 352 -22.62 16.75 -13.36
N GLN A 353 -21.85 16.22 -14.30
CA GLN A 353 -20.43 16.53 -14.48
C GLN A 353 -20.21 18.01 -14.83
N LEU A 354 -21.01 18.57 -15.75
CA LEU A 354 -21.00 19.99 -16.06
C LEU A 354 -21.33 20.86 -14.83
N ALA A 355 -22.34 20.48 -14.06
CA ALA A 355 -22.71 21.21 -12.86
C ALA A 355 -21.68 21.13 -11.74
N ALA A 356 -20.90 20.07 -11.68
CA ALA A 356 -19.82 19.88 -10.69
C ALA A 356 -18.53 20.61 -11.09
N ALA A 357 -18.35 20.87 -12.39
CA ALA A 357 -17.16 21.53 -12.93
C ALA A 357 -17.32 23.05 -13.00
N TYR A 358 -18.56 23.59 -13.00
CA TYR A 358 -18.90 25.02 -12.93
C TYR A 358 -18.89 25.51 -11.50
#